data_39d7e14d5652bae22498de301b9af7ee
#
_entry.id   39d7e14d5652bae22498de301b9af7ee
#
_cell.length_a   1.000
_cell.length_b   1.000
_cell.length_c   1.000
_cell.angle_alpha   90.00
_cell.angle_beta   90.00
_cell.angle_gamma   90.00
#
_symmetry.space_group_name_H-M   'P 1'
#
loop_
_entity.id
_entity.type
_entity.pdbx_description
1 polymer ?
#
loop_
_entity_poly.entity_id
_entity_poly.type
_entity_poly.pdbx_seq_one_letter_code
_entity_poly.pdbx_strand_id
1 'polypeptide(L)'
;VLLLTACGHIGNITPDSKVKLNPNKPVSLTVWHYYNGAQQAAFDQLISEFNATEGKEKGIYVEGYTQGSVGDLEKAVSDAVAGAVGAQSLPDIFSTYADTVYAVQKEGKLADLTPYFTKEEQAEYVESYIQEGYFHDDSSLYLFPVAKSTEIMMINATDWQTFADATGASLDELSTLEGVTETAKRYYEWTDSLTPDVADDGKAFYGIDSMSNYFIIGMKQMGVDLFDVKDGKLTIRADKEKIRRLWDNYYVPYVNGYFASFGKFRSDDIKTGDILAYTGSVSSSMYFPDQVITDDGTRDIDYIVMQPPVLEGGEHICVQQGAGMAVTKSDERHEY
;
A
#
# COMPACT_ATOMS: atom_id res chain seq x y z
N VAL A 1 30.83 10.83 1.82
CA VAL A 1 30.46 9.99 2.96
C VAL A 1 30.15 10.93 4.11
N LEU A 2 28.88 11.30 4.27
CA LEU A 2 28.37 12.01 5.45
C LEU A 2 27.67 10.97 6.32
N LEU A 3 28.31 10.60 7.41
CA LEU A 3 27.71 9.85 8.50
C LEU A 3 26.74 10.81 9.23
N LEU A 4 25.45 10.65 8.99
CA LEU A 4 24.41 11.22 9.84
C LEU A 4 24.29 10.33 11.09
N THR A 5 24.98 10.71 12.15
CA THR A 5 24.69 10.23 13.51
C THR A 5 23.39 10.93 13.96
N ALA A 6 22.26 10.30 13.68
CA ALA A 6 21.01 10.64 14.35
C ALA A 6 20.99 9.95 15.72
N CYS A 7 21.75 10.46 16.68
CA CYS A 7 21.46 10.25 18.09
C CYS A 7 20.31 11.19 18.47
N GLY A 8 19.08 10.82 18.10
CA GLY A 8 17.90 11.40 18.69
C GLY A 8 17.89 10.99 20.17
N HIS A 9 17.95 11.94 21.08
CA HIS A 9 17.54 11.75 22.45
C HIS A 9 16.07 11.33 22.39
N ILE A 10 15.79 10.05 22.62
CA ILE A 10 14.45 9.60 22.98
C ILE A 10 14.19 10.27 24.33
N GLY A 11 13.42 11.35 24.31
CA GLY A 11 12.96 12.01 25.51
C GLY A 11 12.32 10.96 26.41
N ASN A 12 12.62 10.99 27.70
CA ASN A 12 11.93 10.15 28.66
C ASN A 12 10.43 10.48 28.61
N ILE A 13 9.67 9.70 27.85
CA ILE A 13 8.23 9.68 27.95
C ILE A 13 7.93 9.10 29.32
N THR A 14 7.58 9.96 30.24
CA THR A 14 6.88 9.55 31.44
C THR A 14 5.43 9.97 31.26
N PRO A 15 4.54 9.10 30.76
CA PRO A 15 3.21 9.13 31.31
C PRO A 15 3.41 9.03 32.81
N ASP A 16 2.55 9.63 33.57
CA ASP A 16 2.50 9.48 35.05
C ASP A 16 2.16 8.01 35.43
N SER A 17 2.75 7.05 34.71
CA SER A 17 2.44 5.63 34.84
C SER A 17 3.18 5.08 36.05
N LYS A 18 2.41 4.53 36.94
CA LYS A 18 2.91 3.74 38.08
C LYS A 18 3.57 2.41 37.65
N VAL A 19 3.56 2.12 36.32
CA VAL A 19 4.10 0.90 35.74
C VAL A 19 5.63 0.96 35.78
N LYS A 20 6.22 -0.03 36.44
CA LYS A 20 7.65 -0.25 36.43
C LYS A 20 7.97 -1.55 35.69
N LEU A 21 8.60 -1.40 34.54
CA LEU A 21 9.18 -2.54 33.82
C LEU A 21 10.38 -3.08 34.56
N ASN A 22 10.64 -4.37 34.42
CA ASN A 22 11.73 -5.06 35.14
C ASN A 22 12.51 -5.98 34.19
N PRO A 23 13.78 -5.66 33.90
CA PRO A 23 14.62 -6.49 33.01
C PRO A 23 14.75 -7.95 33.43
N ASN A 24 14.63 -8.23 34.73
CA ASN A 24 14.70 -9.60 35.26
C ASN A 24 13.36 -10.36 35.19
N LYS A 25 12.28 -9.66 34.80
CA LYS A 25 10.93 -10.22 34.60
C LYS A 25 10.28 -9.50 33.42
N PRO A 26 10.75 -9.78 32.20
CA PRO A 26 10.26 -9.07 31.04
C PRO A 26 8.77 -9.29 30.79
N VAL A 27 8.14 -8.32 30.15
CA VAL A 27 6.83 -8.48 29.53
C VAL A 27 7.04 -9.07 28.15
N SER A 28 6.28 -10.11 27.81
CA SER A 28 6.28 -10.69 26.46
C SER A 28 5.13 -10.10 25.68
N LEU A 29 5.45 -9.53 24.51
CA LEU A 29 4.47 -8.93 23.61
C LEU A 29 4.45 -9.70 22.29
N THR A 30 3.27 -9.92 21.76
CA THR A 30 3.04 -10.56 20.48
C THR A 30 2.66 -9.54 19.43
N VAL A 31 3.28 -9.62 18.23
CA VAL A 31 3.01 -8.75 17.10
C VAL A 31 2.55 -9.57 15.91
N TRP A 32 1.34 -9.32 15.41
CA TRP A 32 0.89 -9.91 14.15
C TRP A 32 1.11 -8.94 12.99
N HIS A 33 1.63 -9.46 11.88
CA HIS A 33 1.89 -8.69 10.68
C HIS A 33 1.64 -9.51 9.41
N TYR A 34 1.61 -8.84 8.26
CA TYR A 34 1.44 -9.46 6.94
C TYR A 34 2.71 -9.43 6.08
N TYR A 35 3.85 -9.01 6.65
CA TYR A 35 5.10 -8.98 5.91
C TYR A 35 5.53 -10.39 5.52
N ASN A 36 6.09 -10.51 4.31
CA ASN A 36 6.62 -11.75 3.76
C ASN A 36 7.93 -11.48 3.00
N GLY A 37 8.65 -12.55 2.63
CA GLY A 37 9.90 -12.43 1.88
C GLY A 37 10.92 -11.51 2.53
N ALA A 38 11.47 -10.56 1.77
CA ALA A 38 12.49 -9.62 2.24
C ALA A 38 11.97 -8.67 3.33
N GLN A 39 10.70 -8.26 3.28
CA GLN A 39 10.09 -7.41 4.30
C GLN A 39 9.99 -8.15 5.64
N GLN A 40 9.60 -9.42 5.62
CA GLN A 40 9.56 -10.25 6.82
C GLN A 40 10.95 -10.40 7.43
N ALA A 41 11.96 -10.74 6.63
CA ALA A 41 13.33 -10.89 7.10
C ALA A 41 13.86 -9.60 7.75
N ALA A 42 13.56 -8.43 7.17
CA ALA A 42 13.93 -7.15 7.74
C ALA A 42 13.21 -6.86 9.06
N PHE A 43 11.91 -7.17 9.15
CA PHE A 43 11.13 -6.96 10.36
C PHE A 43 11.58 -7.91 11.50
N ASP A 44 11.86 -9.18 11.20
CA ASP A 44 12.39 -10.16 12.14
C ASP A 44 13.76 -9.72 12.68
N GLN A 45 14.60 -9.10 11.82
CA GLN A 45 15.88 -8.53 12.25
C GLN A 45 15.67 -7.35 13.21
N LEU A 46 14.73 -6.44 12.93
CA LEU A 46 14.40 -5.31 13.81
C LEU A 46 13.90 -5.79 15.18
N ILE A 47 13.04 -6.80 15.22
CA ILE A 47 12.58 -7.43 16.48
C ILE A 47 13.75 -8.04 17.23
N SER A 48 14.64 -8.77 16.54
CA SER A 48 15.81 -9.38 17.15
C SER A 48 16.75 -8.34 17.75
N GLU A 49 16.99 -7.23 17.04
CA GLU A 49 17.82 -6.13 17.52
C GLU A 49 17.19 -5.43 18.73
N PHE A 50 15.88 -5.14 18.67
CA PHE A 50 15.14 -4.59 19.81
C PHE A 50 15.26 -5.48 21.04
N ASN A 51 15.02 -6.78 20.90
CA ASN A 51 15.11 -7.74 22.02
C ASN A 51 16.52 -7.84 22.59
N ALA A 52 17.56 -7.64 21.78
CA ALA A 52 18.97 -7.68 22.23
C ALA A 52 19.42 -6.39 22.92
N THR A 53 18.77 -5.26 22.65
CA THR A 53 19.14 -3.92 23.10
C THR A 53 18.08 -3.30 24.02
N GLU A 54 17.24 -2.40 23.51
CA GLU A 54 16.22 -1.67 24.25
C GLU A 54 15.26 -2.58 25.04
N GLY A 55 14.78 -3.62 24.41
CA GLY A 55 13.87 -4.58 25.03
C GLY A 55 14.50 -5.25 26.24
N LYS A 56 15.76 -5.67 26.11
CA LYS A 56 16.52 -6.27 27.22
C LYS A 56 16.75 -5.28 28.37
N GLU A 57 17.08 -4.04 28.06
CA GLU A 57 17.32 -3.01 29.06
C GLU A 57 16.05 -2.62 29.81
N LYS A 58 14.93 -2.54 29.10
CA LYS A 58 13.63 -2.14 29.66
C LYS A 58 12.85 -3.32 30.27
N GLY A 59 13.18 -4.55 29.93
CA GLY A 59 12.42 -5.74 30.34
C GLY A 59 11.18 -5.94 29.47
N ILE A 60 11.35 -5.82 28.16
CA ILE A 60 10.35 -6.10 27.13
C ILE A 60 10.92 -7.16 26.19
N TYR A 61 10.10 -8.13 25.80
CA TYR A 61 10.45 -9.14 24.82
C TYR A 61 9.33 -9.23 23.76
N VAL A 62 9.67 -9.08 22.50
CA VAL A 62 8.72 -9.05 21.38
C VAL A 62 8.84 -10.30 20.53
N GLU A 63 7.72 -10.89 20.17
CA GLU A 63 7.60 -12.02 19.25
C GLU A 63 6.72 -11.61 18.04
N GLY A 64 7.29 -11.66 16.84
CA GLY A 64 6.59 -11.36 15.59
C GLY A 64 6.04 -12.62 14.93
N TYR A 65 4.79 -12.55 14.44
CA TYR A 65 4.13 -13.65 13.75
C TYR A 65 3.48 -13.13 12.45
N THR A 66 3.96 -13.63 11.31
CA THR A 66 3.28 -13.36 10.05
C THR A 66 1.97 -14.13 9.96
N GLN A 67 0.92 -13.45 9.51
CA GLN A 67 -0.40 -14.04 9.26
C GLN A 67 -0.63 -14.32 7.76
N GLY A 68 0.39 -14.12 6.92
CA GLY A 68 0.30 -14.30 5.48
C GLY A 68 0.02 -12.98 4.73
N SER A 69 -1.12 -12.88 4.05
CA SER A 69 -1.51 -11.67 3.34
C SER A 69 -2.24 -10.66 4.26
N VAL A 70 -2.47 -9.43 3.74
CA VAL A 70 -3.32 -8.44 4.42
C VAL A 70 -4.69 -9.04 4.76
N GLY A 71 -5.35 -9.69 3.79
CA GLY A 71 -6.67 -10.29 4.01
C GLY A 71 -6.67 -11.44 5.02
N ASP A 72 -5.59 -12.23 5.08
CA ASP A 72 -5.44 -13.29 6.08
C ASP A 72 -5.31 -12.70 7.49
N LEU A 73 -4.53 -11.62 7.63
CA LEU A 73 -4.39 -10.90 8.90
C LEU A 73 -5.71 -10.27 9.35
N GLU A 74 -6.41 -9.56 8.46
CA GLU A 74 -7.72 -8.96 8.75
C GLU A 74 -8.73 -10.01 9.18
N LYS A 75 -8.74 -11.17 8.50
CA LYS A 75 -9.58 -12.28 8.89
C LYS A 75 -9.22 -12.83 10.26
N ALA A 76 -7.94 -13.04 10.55
CA ALA A 76 -7.47 -13.53 11.85
C ALA A 76 -7.85 -12.58 12.98
N VAL A 77 -7.70 -11.26 12.79
CA VAL A 77 -8.12 -10.22 13.74
C VAL A 77 -9.64 -10.25 13.94
N SER A 78 -10.41 -10.31 12.86
CA SER A 78 -11.87 -10.37 12.92
C SER A 78 -12.37 -11.63 13.65
N ASP A 79 -11.80 -12.80 13.36
CA ASP A 79 -12.13 -14.05 14.03
C ASP A 79 -11.79 -14.02 15.53
N ALA A 80 -10.64 -13.41 15.89
CA ALA A 80 -10.22 -13.23 17.28
C ALA A 80 -11.17 -12.29 18.05
N VAL A 81 -11.55 -11.17 17.43
CA VAL A 81 -12.52 -10.22 18.02
C VAL A 81 -13.87 -10.87 18.24
N ALA A 82 -14.33 -11.65 17.26
CA ALA A 82 -15.63 -12.36 17.34
C ALA A 82 -15.61 -13.57 18.28
N GLY A 83 -14.45 -14.01 18.76
CA GLY A 83 -14.30 -15.24 19.55
C GLY A 83 -14.70 -16.48 18.75
N ALA A 84 -14.39 -16.52 17.45
CA ALA A 84 -14.74 -17.62 16.57
C ALA A 84 -14.12 -18.95 17.05
N VAL A 85 -14.77 -20.07 16.79
CA VAL A 85 -14.29 -21.39 17.20
C VAL A 85 -12.96 -21.68 16.49
N GLY A 86 -11.90 -21.93 17.28
CA GLY A 86 -10.55 -22.19 16.79
C GLY A 86 -9.72 -20.92 16.48
N ALA A 87 -10.27 -19.73 16.67
CA ALA A 87 -9.52 -18.50 16.57
C ALA A 87 -8.50 -18.37 17.71
N GLN A 88 -7.37 -17.76 17.42
CA GLN A 88 -6.39 -17.34 18.42
C GLN A 88 -6.91 -16.10 19.17
N SER A 89 -6.36 -15.81 20.33
CA SER A 89 -6.58 -14.52 20.99
C SER A 89 -5.94 -13.39 20.18
N LEU A 90 -6.49 -12.17 20.30
CA LEU A 90 -5.82 -11.00 19.73
C LEU A 90 -4.38 -10.91 20.24
N PRO A 91 -3.42 -10.54 19.40
CA PRO A 91 -2.06 -10.23 19.82
C PRO A 91 -2.04 -8.89 20.57
N ASP A 92 -0.92 -8.56 21.20
CA ASP A 92 -0.76 -7.26 21.86
C ASP A 92 -0.71 -6.11 20.83
N ILE A 93 -0.04 -6.34 19.69
CA ILE A 93 0.09 -5.37 18.59
C ILE A 93 -0.24 -6.08 17.28
N PHE A 94 -0.88 -5.38 16.35
CA PHE A 94 -1.10 -5.91 15.00
C PHE A 94 -1.09 -4.83 13.93
N SER A 95 -0.50 -5.21 12.78
CA SER A 95 -0.56 -4.40 11.55
C SER A 95 -1.97 -4.37 11.00
N THR A 96 -2.49 -3.20 10.62
CA THR A 96 -3.84 -3.11 10.10
C THR A 96 -4.11 -1.79 9.38
N TYR A 97 -5.25 -1.71 8.71
CA TYR A 97 -5.78 -0.50 8.10
C TYR A 97 -6.88 0.13 8.97
N ALA A 98 -7.20 1.39 8.71
CA ALA A 98 -8.12 2.19 9.50
C ALA A 98 -9.54 1.61 9.57
N ASP A 99 -10.03 0.93 8.54
CA ASP A 99 -11.35 0.28 8.50
C ASP A 99 -11.45 -0.88 9.50
N THR A 100 -10.42 -1.74 9.56
CA THR A 100 -10.33 -2.82 10.55
C THR A 100 -10.18 -2.25 11.96
N VAL A 101 -9.34 -1.21 12.14
CA VAL A 101 -9.20 -0.51 13.44
C VAL A 101 -10.55 0.01 13.91
N TYR A 102 -11.30 0.66 13.02
CA TYR A 102 -12.65 1.17 13.35
C TYR A 102 -13.58 0.05 13.82
N ALA A 103 -13.58 -1.10 13.15
CA ALA A 103 -14.40 -2.25 13.52
C ALA A 103 -14.00 -2.81 14.90
N VAL A 104 -12.70 -2.96 15.16
CA VAL A 104 -12.17 -3.49 16.43
C VAL A 104 -12.40 -2.50 17.59
N GLN A 105 -12.25 -1.20 17.32
CA GLN A 105 -12.48 -0.14 18.31
C GLN A 105 -13.95 -0.11 18.76
N LYS A 106 -14.91 -0.32 17.86
CA LYS A 106 -16.34 -0.40 18.21
C LYS A 106 -16.64 -1.50 19.23
N GLU A 107 -15.86 -2.56 19.25
CA GLU A 107 -15.93 -3.65 20.24
C GLU A 107 -15.14 -3.32 21.53
N GLY A 108 -14.54 -2.12 21.62
CA GLY A 108 -13.78 -1.66 22.80
C GLY A 108 -12.52 -2.46 23.06
N LYS A 109 -11.90 -3.02 22.00
CA LYS A 109 -10.74 -3.92 22.10
C LYS A 109 -9.39 -3.23 21.89
N LEU A 110 -9.36 -1.92 21.57
CA LEU A 110 -8.14 -1.19 21.32
C LEU A 110 -7.76 -0.27 22.49
N ALA A 111 -6.46 -0.15 22.71
CA ALA A 111 -5.89 0.85 23.60
C ALA A 111 -5.87 2.23 22.92
N ASP A 112 -6.14 3.27 23.69
CA ASP A 112 -5.91 4.65 23.26
C ASP A 112 -4.41 4.96 23.36
N LEU A 113 -3.78 5.27 22.24
CA LEU A 113 -2.36 5.57 22.16
C LEU A 113 -2.03 7.04 22.48
N THR A 114 -3.04 7.92 22.55
CA THR A 114 -2.83 9.36 22.79
C THR A 114 -2.01 9.68 24.05
N PRO A 115 -2.19 8.98 25.20
CA PRO A 115 -1.41 9.25 26.40
C PRO A 115 0.08 8.85 26.31
N TYR A 116 0.44 8.03 25.31
CA TYR A 116 1.79 7.48 25.15
C TYR A 116 2.67 8.29 24.22
N PHE A 117 2.11 9.30 23.52
CA PHE A 117 2.84 10.17 22.60
C PHE A 117 2.64 11.64 22.95
N THR A 118 3.73 12.36 23.12
CA THR A 118 3.69 13.82 23.26
C THR A 118 3.29 14.47 21.92
N LYS A 119 2.84 15.71 21.99
CA LYS A 119 2.55 16.49 20.76
C LYS A 119 3.79 16.74 19.92
N GLU A 120 4.94 16.87 20.58
CA GLU A 120 6.24 17.06 19.95
C GLU A 120 6.62 15.80 19.15
N GLU A 121 6.46 14.62 19.73
CA GLU A 121 6.71 13.35 19.03
C GLU A 121 5.73 13.12 17.86
N GLN A 122 4.46 13.42 18.06
CA GLN A 122 3.48 13.36 16.96
C GLN A 122 3.82 14.30 15.81
N ALA A 123 4.39 15.50 16.11
CA ALA A 123 4.79 16.48 15.11
C ALA A 123 6.04 16.06 14.29
N GLU A 124 6.75 15.00 14.69
CA GLU A 124 7.84 14.41 13.89
C GLU A 124 7.31 13.59 12.70
N TYR A 125 6.03 13.21 12.73
CA TYR A 125 5.37 12.46 11.66
C TYR A 125 4.67 13.39 10.67
N VAL A 126 4.53 12.92 9.42
CA VAL A 126 3.71 13.63 8.43
C VAL A 126 2.27 13.69 8.94
N GLU A 127 1.72 14.90 9.04
CA GLU A 127 0.40 15.16 9.64
C GLU A 127 -0.71 14.26 9.06
N SER A 128 -0.77 14.12 7.73
CA SER A 128 -1.77 13.26 7.08
C SER A 128 -1.65 11.78 7.45
N TYR A 129 -0.45 11.32 7.85
CA TYR A 129 -0.22 9.93 8.22
C TYR A 129 -0.70 9.64 9.64
N ILE A 130 -0.43 10.54 10.58
CA ILE A 130 -0.88 10.35 11.95
C ILE A 130 -2.39 10.61 12.09
N GLN A 131 -2.95 11.53 11.30
CA GLN A 131 -4.38 11.85 11.29
C GLN A 131 -5.26 10.65 10.88
N GLU A 132 -4.75 9.71 10.11
CA GLU A 132 -5.47 8.48 9.77
C GLU A 132 -5.80 7.63 11.00
N GLY A 133 -5.02 7.75 12.07
CA GLY A 133 -5.20 7.02 13.32
C GLY A 133 -6.24 7.61 14.26
N TYR A 134 -6.71 8.83 13.99
CA TYR A 134 -7.76 9.49 14.77
C TYR A 134 -9.13 9.30 14.11
N PHE A 135 -10.14 8.93 14.89
CA PHE A 135 -11.51 8.81 14.38
C PHE A 135 -12.33 10.06 14.73
N HIS A 136 -13.29 10.41 13.86
CA HIS A 136 -14.01 11.69 13.90
C HIS A 136 -14.75 11.98 15.22
N ASP A 137 -15.23 10.95 15.87
CA ASP A 137 -16.03 11.08 17.11
C ASP A 137 -15.19 10.93 18.39
N ASP A 138 -13.89 10.72 18.22
CA ASP A 138 -12.95 10.47 19.30
C ASP A 138 -11.63 11.20 19.01
N SER A 139 -11.07 11.84 20.01
CA SER A 139 -9.75 12.47 19.91
C SER A 139 -8.61 11.48 20.22
N SER A 140 -8.94 10.22 20.42
CA SER A 140 -7.97 9.16 20.73
C SER A 140 -7.32 8.61 19.48
N LEU A 141 -6.04 8.31 19.57
CA LEU A 141 -5.22 7.69 18.54
C LEU A 141 -5.28 6.18 18.70
N TYR A 142 -5.79 5.46 17.70
CA TYR A 142 -5.90 3.99 17.72
C TYR A 142 -5.02 3.28 16.68
N LEU A 143 -4.48 4.01 15.72
CA LEU A 143 -3.62 3.47 14.68
C LEU A 143 -2.37 4.34 14.56
N PHE A 144 -1.20 3.74 14.78
CA PHE A 144 0.07 4.44 14.67
C PHE A 144 0.71 4.17 13.31
N PRO A 145 1.11 5.19 12.52
CA PRO A 145 1.71 5.00 11.21
C PRO A 145 3.14 4.46 11.36
N VAL A 146 3.45 3.36 10.67
CA VAL A 146 4.79 2.77 10.66
C VAL A 146 5.48 3.00 9.33
N ALA A 147 4.79 2.67 8.23
CA ALA A 147 5.28 2.83 6.88
C ALA A 147 4.11 3.14 5.94
N LYS A 148 4.19 4.26 5.23
CA LYS A 148 3.19 4.65 4.26
C LYS A 148 3.70 4.50 2.84
N SER A 149 2.78 4.24 1.93
CA SER A 149 3.05 4.12 0.50
C SER A 149 1.99 4.88 -0.31
N THR A 150 2.21 4.93 -1.60
CA THR A 150 1.27 5.46 -2.59
C THR A 150 1.31 4.58 -3.83
N GLU A 151 0.63 4.95 -4.89
CA GLU A 151 0.79 4.33 -6.19
C GLU A 151 1.83 5.07 -7.02
N ILE A 152 2.50 4.33 -7.88
CA ILE A 152 3.45 4.80 -8.89
C ILE A 152 3.15 4.12 -10.21
N MET A 153 3.54 4.74 -11.32
CA MET A 153 3.60 4.09 -12.62
C MET A 153 4.99 3.55 -12.85
N MET A 154 5.10 2.27 -13.19
CA MET A 154 6.34 1.60 -13.56
C MET A 154 6.28 1.16 -15.01
N ILE A 155 7.39 1.31 -15.73
CA ILE A 155 7.50 1.09 -17.17
C ILE A 155 8.76 0.25 -17.44
N ASN A 156 8.65 -0.77 -18.27
CA ASN A 156 9.79 -1.45 -18.85
C ASN A 156 10.49 -0.47 -19.82
N ALA A 157 11.60 0.10 -19.36
CA ALA A 157 12.33 1.14 -20.08
C ALA A 157 12.93 0.64 -21.39
N THR A 158 13.37 -0.62 -21.42
CA THR A 158 14.00 -1.24 -22.60
C THR A 158 13.03 -1.35 -23.77
N ASP A 159 11.82 -1.84 -23.49
CA ASP A 159 10.77 -1.96 -24.50
C ASP A 159 10.15 -0.61 -24.87
N TRP A 160 10.01 0.27 -23.87
CA TRP A 160 9.59 1.64 -24.10
C TRP A 160 10.53 2.36 -25.09
N GLN A 161 11.85 2.26 -24.91
CA GLN A 161 12.81 2.91 -25.79
C GLN A 161 12.66 2.42 -27.23
N THR A 162 12.48 1.10 -27.41
CA THR A 162 12.28 0.50 -28.75
C THR A 162 11.00 1.06 -29.42
N PHE A 163 9.92 1.15 -28.66
CA PHE A 163 8.66 1.71 -29.14
C PHE A 163 8.78 3.22 -29.45
N ALA A 164 9.40 3.96 -28.55
CA ALA A 164 9.58 5.41 -28.70
C ALA A 164 10.45 5.75 -29.93
N ASP A 165 11.54 5.02 -30.15
CA ASP A 165 12.41 5.21 -31.33
C ASP A 165 11.65 4.92 -32.63
N ALA A 166 10.76 3.93 -32.63
CA ALA A 166 9.99 3.56 -33.82
C ALA A 166 8.82 4.50 -34.13
N THR A 167 8.20 5.11 -33.10
CA THR A 167 6.93 5.82 -33.25
C THR A 167 6.97 7.31 -32.89
N GLY A 168 8.07 7.77 -32.27
CA GLY A 168 8.19 9.12 -31.72
C GLY A 168 7.39 9.34 -30.44
N ALA A 169 6.99 8.26 -29.72
CA ALA A 169 6.28 8.37 -28.44
C ALA A 169 7.12 9.07 -27.37
N SER A 170 6.48 9.84 -26.50
CA SER A 170 7.12 10.57 -25.40
C SER A 170 6.54 10.18 -24.06
N LEU A 171 7.38 10.13 -23.01
CA LEU A 171 6.92 9.89 -21.64
C LEU A 171 5.94 10.96 -21.15
N ASP A 172 6.00 12.18 -21.66
CA ASP A 172 5.06 13.24 -21.30
C ASP A 172 3.61 12.90 -21.68
N GLU A 173 3.39 12.07 -22.70
CA GLU A 173 2.08 11.59 -23.11
C GLU A 173 1.44 10.69 -22.04
N LEU A 174 2.25 10.07 -21.17
CA LEU A 174 1.78 9.20 -20.10
C LEU A 174 1.37 9.94 -18.82
N SER A 175 1.41 11.27 -18.82
CA SER A 175 1.04 12.07 -17.66
C SER A 175 -0.49 12.08 -17.41
N THR A 176 -1.31 11.75 -18.42
CA THR A 176 -2.75 11.65 -18.29
C THR A 176 -3.27 10.26 -18.66
N LEU A 177 -4.42 9.86 -18.08
CA LEU A 177 -5.06 8.58 -18.40
C LEU A 177 -5.49 8.51 -19.87
N GLU A 178 -5.98 9.63 -20.41
CA GLU A 178 -6.33 9.75 -21.81
C GLU A 178 -5.08 9.57 -22.69
N GLY A 179 -3.97 10.19 -22.33
CA GLY A 179 -2.68 10.02 -23.02
C GLY A 179 -2.15 8.59 -22.93
N VAL A 180 -2.28 7.93 -21.79
CA VAL A 180 -1.95 6.49 -21.65
C VAL A 180 -2.81 5.65 -22.59
N THR A 181 -4.12 5.94 -22.70
CA THR A 181 -5.04 5.22 -23.59
C THR A 181 -4.65 5.35 -25.06
N GLU A 182 -4.34 6.57 -25.50
CA GLU A 182 -3.90 6.83 -26.87
C GLU A 182 -2.54 6.20 -27.18
N THR A 183 -1.61 6.26 -26.22
CA THR A 183 -0.29 5.62 -26.35
C THR A 183 -0.42 4.09 -26.39
N ALA A 184 -1.32 3.52 -25.58
CA ALA A 184 -1.57 2.08 -25.55
C ALA A 184 -2.17 1.58 -26.87
N LYS A 185 -3.09 2.32 -27.46
CA LYS A 185 -3.60 2.03 -28.80
C LYS A 185 -2.48 2.04 -29.83
N ARG A 186 -1.65 3.08 -29.84
CA ARG A 186 -0.52 3.20 -30.76
C ARG A 186 0.52 2.08 -30.57
N TYR A 187 0.74 1.65 -29.32
CA TYR A 187 1.61 0.52 -29.01
C TYR A 187 1.04 -0.80 -29.56
N TYR A 188 -0.25 -1.04 -29.36
CA TYR A 188 -0.93 -2.23 -29.90
C TYR A 188 -0.82 -2.27 -31.42
N GLU A 189 -1.18 -1.18 -32.12
CA GLU A 189 -1.12 -1.08 -33.58
C GLU A 189 0.32 -1.25 -34.10
N TRP A 190 1.31 -0.70 -33.39
CA TRP A 190 2.71 -0.87 -33.75
C TRP A 190 3.17 -2.31 -33.58
N THR A 191 2.87 -2.96 -32.46
CA THR A 191 3.26 -4.36 -32.23
C THR A 191 2.57 -5.32 -33.20
N ASP A 192 1.29 -5.13 -33.50
CA ASP A 192 0.52 -5.87 -34.53
C ASP A 192 1.18 -5.74 -35.92
N SER A 193 1.70 -4.57 -36.25
CA SER A 193 2.39 -4.34 -37.52
C SER A 193 3.72 -5.11 -37.66
N LEU A 194 4.30 -5.59 -36.56
CA LEU A 194 5.53 -6.38 -36.58
C LEU A 194 5.30 -7.85 -37.01
N THR A 195 4.07 -8.30 -36.96
CA THR A 195 3.62 -9.68 -37.30
C THR A 195 2.57 -9.66 -38.42
N PRO A 196 2.88 -9.15 -39.61
CA PRO A 196 1.85 -8.84 -40.63
C PRO A 196 1.09 -10.06 -41.17
N ASP A 197 1.56 -11.26 -40.87
CA ASP A 197 0.89 -12.53 -41.24
C ASP A 197 -0.14 -12.98 -40.20
N VAL A 198 -0.20 -12.33 -39.04
CA VAL A 198 -1.14 -12.63 -37.92
C VAL A 198 -1.88 -11.33 -37.63
N ALA A 199 -3.18 -11.31 -37.85
CA ALA A 199 -3.98 -10.12 -37.61
C ALA A 199 -4.45 -10.07 -36.14
N ASP A 200 -4.54 -8.87 -35.60
CA ASP A 200 -5.07 -8.55 -34.27
C ASP A 200 -4.27 -9.24 -33.12
N ASP A 201 -2.95 -9.39 -33.28
CA ASP A 201 -2.05 -9.96 -32.27
C ASP A 201 -1.19 -8.90 -31.55
N GLY A 202 -1.58 -7.65 -31.64
CA GLY A 202 -0.94 -6.54 -30.95
C GLY A 202 -0.85 -6.77 -29.43
N LYS A 203 0.22 -6.26 -28.81
CA LYS A 203 0.47 -6.39 -27.37
C LYS A 203 -0.21 -5.31 -26.56
N ALA A 204 -0.67 -5.66 -25.38
CA ALA A 204 -1.17 -4.69 -24.43
C ALA A 204 -0.02 -3.81 -23.88
N PHE A 205 -0.35 -2.56 -23.61
CA PHE A 205 0.60 -1.59 -23.10
C PHE A 205 0.56 -1.47 -21.57
N TYR A 206 -0.64 -1.46 -20.97
CA TYR A 206 -0.83 -0.97 -19.62
C TYR A 206 -1.79 -1.81 -18.79
N GLY A 207 -1.56 -1.81 -17.48
CA GLY A 207 -2.46 -2.43 -16.51
C GLY A 207 -2.52 -1.65 -15.18
N ILE A 208 -3.51 -1.96 -14.36
CA ILE A 208 -3.74 -1.34 -13.05
C ILE A 208 -3.87 -2.45 -12.00
N ASP A 209 -3.12 -2.36 -10.91
CA ASP A 209 -3.19 -3.35 -9.82
C ASP A 209 -4.46 -3.22 -8.98
N SER A 210 -4.91 -1.98 -8.72
CA SER A 210 -6.07 -1.73 -7.86
C SER A 210 -7.17 -0.95 -8.57
N MET A 211 -8.21 -1.66 -9.01
CA MET A 211 -9.39 -1.02 -9.59
C MET A 211 -10.19 -0.21 -8.57
N SER A 212 -10.14 -0.57 -7.29
CA SER A 212 -10.77 0.22 -6.21
C SER A 212 -10.13 1.60 -6.11
N ASN A 213 -8.79 1.65 -6.07
CA ASN A 213 -8.06 2.91 -6.04
C ASN A 213 -8.31 3.73 -7.31
N TYR A 214 -8.31 3.08 -8.48
CA TYR A 214 -8.61 3.75 -9.74
C TYR A 214 -9.92 4.54 -9.70
N PHE A 215 -11.00 3.92 -9.19
CA PHE A 215 -12.29 4.61 -9.07
C PHE A 215 -12.29 5.68 -7.96
N ILE A 216 -11.73 5.40 -6.80
CA ILE A 216 -11.69 6.33 -5.67
C ILE A 216 -10.88 7.58 -6.03
N ILE A 217 -9.67 7.37 -6.54
CA ILE A 217 -8.76 8.46 -6.94
C ILE A 217 -9.34 9.23 -8.12
N GLY A 218 -9.81 8.54 -9.14
CA GLY A 218 -10.35 9.19 -10.32
C GLY A 218 -11.60 10.03 -10.04
N MET A 219 -12.50 9.55 -9.18
CA MET A 219 -13.63 10.37 -8.72
C MET A 219 -13.15 11.59 -7.93
N LYS A 220 -12.18 11.43 -7.07
CA LYS A 220 -11.59 12.52 -6.28
C LYS A 220 -10.88 13.54 -7.16
N GLN A 221 -10.12 13.10 -8.17
CA GLN A 221 -9.50 13.98 -9.19
C GLN A 221 -10.52 14.86 -9.92
N MET A 222 -11.75 14.38 -10.05
CA MET A 222 -12.89 15.13 -10.63
C MET A 222 -13.71 15.88 -9.57
N GLY A 223 -13.19 16.05 -8.34
CA GLY A 223 -13.82 16.79 -7.26
C GLY A 223 -14.99 16.07 -6.58
N VAL A 224 -15.07 14.74 -6.62
CA VAL A 224 -16.12 13.95 -5.95
C VAL A 224 -15.53 12.95 -4.99
N ASP A 225 -15.91 13.05 -3.72
CA ASP A 225 -15.71 11.99 -2.76
C ASP A 225 -16.72 10.87 -3.05
N LEU A 226 -16.22 9.72 -3.52
CA LEU A 226 -17.05 8.57 -3.88
C LEU A 226 -17.85 8.06 -2.66
N PHE A 227 -17.24 8.10 -1.49
CA PHE A 227 -17.83 7.68 -0.23
C PHE A 227 -18.06 8.89 0.69
N ASP A 228 -19.25 8.99 1.26
CA ASP A 228 -19.61 10.00 2.24
C ASP A 228 -20.24 9.31 3.45
N VAL A 229 -19.60 9.47 4.61
CA VAL A 229 -20.11 8.89 5.88
C VAL A 229 -20.63 10.01 6.74
N LYS A 230 -21.92 9.97 7.02
CA LYS A 230 -22.60 10.93 7.89
C LYS A 230 -23.49 10.20 8.89
N ASP A 231 -23.38 10.55 10.16
CA ASP A 231 -24.15 9.93 11.26
C ASP A 231 -24.09 8.38 11.23
N GLY A 232 -22.93 7.81 10.94
CA GLY A 232 -22.70 6.37 10.83
C GLY A 232 -23.34 5.71 9.60
N LYS A 233 -23.81 6.50 8.62
CA LYS A 233 -24.40 6.01 7.37
C LYS A 233 -23.48 6.30 6.20
N LEU A 234 -23.13 5.25 5.47
CA LEU A 234 -22.39 5.36 4.21
C LEU A 234 -23.37 5.74 3.08
N THR A 235 -22.97 6.76 2.31
CA THR A 235 -23.60 7.12 1.04
C THR A 235 -22.55 7.02 -0.07
N ILE A 236 -22.87 6.33 -1.15
CA ILE A 236 -22.04 6.27 -2.35
C ILE A 236 -22.51 7.35 -3.31
N ARG A 237 -21.63 8.29 -3.61
CA ARG A 237 -21.89 9.38 -4.56
C ARG A 237 -21.52 8.96 -5.97
N ALA A 238 -22.39 8.16 -6.59
CA ALA A 238 -22.20 7.66 -7.95
C ALA A 238 -22.63 8.70 -9.00
N ASP A 239 -21.76 9.65 -9.32
CA ASP A 239 -21.94 10.55 -10.46
C ASP A 239 -21.75 9.76 -11.75
N LYS A 240 -22.82 9.59 -12.52
CA LYS A 240 -22.83 8.73 -13.70
C LYS A 240 -21.89 9.19 -14.80
N GLU A 241 -21.76 10.50 -15.01
CA GLU A 241 -20.90 11.04 -16.07
C GLU A 241 -19.43 10.82 -15.74
N LYS A 242 -19.06 11.04 -14.48
CA LYS A 242 -17.69 10.82 -13.99
C LYS A 242 -17.33 9.34 -13.97
N ILE A 243 -18.23 8.48 -13.45
CA ILE A 243 -18.03 7.02 -13.51
C ILE A 243 -17.93 6.56 -14.97
N ARG A 244 -18.74 7.11 -15.89
CA ARG A 244 -18.65 6.79 -17.30
C ARG A 244 -17.29 7.17 -17.88
N ARG A 245 -16.75 8.35 -17.56
CA ARG A 245 -15.42 8.75 -17.98
C ARG A 245 -14.33 7.78 -17.52
N LEU A 246 -14.37 7.36 -16.24
CA LEU A 246 -13.45 6.36 -15.73
C LEU A 246 -13.62 5.02 -16.45
N TRP A 247 -14.86 4.59 -16.63
CA TRP A 247 -15.16 3.36 -17.35
C TRP A 247 -14.62 3.37 -18.78
N ASP A 248 -14.83 4.45 -19.51
CA ASP A 248 -14.38 4.58 -20.90
C ASP A 248 -12.84 4.61 -21.00
N ASN A 249 -12.14 5.18 -20.03
CA ASN A 249 -10.67 5.20 -19.97
C ASN A 249 -10.03 3.91 -19.44
N TYR A 250 -10.81 2.92 -19.04
CA TYR A 250 -10.30 1.60 -18.67
C TYR A 250 -10.93 0.47 -19.48
N TYR A 251 -12.26 0.39 -19.48
CA TYR A 251 -12.97 -0.72 -20.12
C TYR A 251 -12.80 -0.72 -21.65
N VAL A 252 -12.89 0.44 -22.28
CA VAL A 252 -12.72 0.53 -23.74
C VAL A 252 -11.31 0.08 -24.17
N PRO A 253 -10.21 0.61 -23.61
CA PRO A 253 -8.87 0.10 -23.95
C PRO A 253 -8.67 -1.37 -23.58
N TYR A 254 -9.29 -1.86 -22.48
CA TYR A 254 -9.20 -3.25 -22.08
C TYR A 254 -9.86 -4.20 -23.10
N VAL A 255 -11.08 -3.93 -23.56
CA VAL A 255 -11.77 -4.79 -24.53
C VAL A 255 -11.16 -4.71 -25.93
N ASN A 256 -10.39 -3.69 -26.23
CA ASN A 256 -9.63 -3.56 -27.47
C ASN A 256 -8.22 -4.16 -27.38
N GLY A 257 -7.85 -4.77 -26.26
CA GLY A 257 -6.54 -5.40 -26.06
C GLY A 257 -5.40 -4.42 -25.77
N TYR A 258 -5.67 -3.12 -25.58
CA TYR A 258 -4.65 -2.11 -25.30
C TYR A 258 -4.19 -2.13 -23.84
N PHE A 259 -5.11 -2.50 -22.93
CA PHE A 259 -4.86 -2.77 -21.52
C PHE A 259 -5.05 -4.24 -21.22
N ALA A 260 -4.32 -4.76 -20.22
CA ALA A 260 -4.47 -6.16 -19.81
C ALA A 260 -4.25 -6.36 -18.31
N SER A 261 -4.71 -7.52 -17.84
CA SER A 261 -4.60 -7.99 -16.46
C SER A 261 -4.70 -9.51 -16.47
N PHE A 262 -3.59 -10.21 -16.68
CA PHE A 262 -3.55 -11.67 -16.82
C PHE A 262 -3.16 -12.35 -15.51
N GLY A 263 -2.05 -11.93 -14.89
CA GLY A 263 -1.55 -12.45 -13.63
C GLY A 263 -2.28 -11.91 -12.40
N LYS A 264 -1.85 -12.36 -11.23
CA LYS A 264 -2.34 -11.83 -9.96
C LYS A 264 -1.91 -10.38 -9.76
N PHE A 265 -0.67 -10.07 -10.10
CA PHE A 265 -0.08 -8.73 -10.05
C PHE A 265 0.40 -8.29 -11.42
N ARG A 266 0.39 -6.99 -11.67
CA ARG A 266 0.85 -6.43 -12.95
C ARG A 266 2.36 -6.62 -13.18
N SER A 267 3.14 -6.72 -12.10
CA SER A 267 4.55 -7.11 -12.18
C SER A 267 4.75 -8.52 -12.77
N ASP A 268 3.80 -9.43 -12.59
CA ASP A 268 3.83 -10.75 -13.23
C ASP A 268 3.69 -10.60 -14.76
N ASP A 269 2.78 -9.72 -15.20
CA ASP A 269 2.53 -9.48 -16.62
C ASP A 269 3.69 -8.74 -17.31
N ILE A 270 4.44 -7.89 -16.59
CA ILE A 270 5.71 -7.33 -17.09
C ILE A 270 6.72 -8.45 -17.29
N LYS A 271 6.83 -9.37 -16.32
CA LYS A 271 7.81 -10.46 -16.38
C LYS A 271 7.58 -11.39 -17.56
N THR A 272 6.35 -11.59 -17.98
CA THR A 272 6.01 -12.38 -19.17
C THR A 272 6.01 -11.57 -20.46
N GLY A 273 6.15 -10.24 -20.38
CA GLY A 273 6.13 -9.34 -21.53
C GLY A 273 4.74 -9.12 -22.11
N ASP A 274 3.70 -9.39 -21.32
CA ASP A 274 2.30 -9.24 -21.71
C ASP A 274 1.83 -7.79 -21.65
N ILE A 275 2.45 -6.97 -20.79
CA ILE A 275 2.25 -5.51 -20.73
C ILE A 275 3.61 -4.80 -20.65
N LEU A 276 3.64 -3.52 -21.00
CA LEU A 276 4.84 -2.70 -20.95
C LEU A 276 4.91 -1.82 -19.69
N ALA A 277 3.76 -1.39 -19.18
CA ALA A 277 3.67 -0.46 -18.04
C ALA A 277 2.48 -0.80 -17.12
N TYR A 278 2.57 -0.36 -15.87
CA TYR A 278 1.43 -0.48 -14.96
C TYR A 278 1.44 0.58 -13.86
N THR A 279 0.26 0.84 -13.27
CA THR A 279 0.15 1.55 -12.01
C THR A 279 -0.12 0.57 -10.87
N GLY A 280 0.68 0.67 -9.82
CA GLY A 280 0.57 -0.14 -8.62
C GLY A 280 1.23 0.52 -7.42
N SER A 281 1.20 -0.13 -6.27
CA SER A 281 1.81 0.36 -5.04
C SER A 281 3.32 0.60 -5.20
N VAL A 282 3.86 1.61 -4.52
CA VAL A 282 5.31 1.82 -4.44
C VAL A 282 6.05 0.58 -3.90
N SER A 283 5.40 -0.26 -3.09
CA SER A 283 5.96 -1.53 -2.65
C SER A 283 6.16 -2.54 -3.80
N SER A 284 5.44 -2.39 -4.91
CA SER A 284 5.61 -3.22 -6.10
C SER A 284 6.98 -3.04 -6.77
N SER A 285 7.69 -1.94 -6.47
CA SER A 285 9.04 -1.71 -7.00
C SER A 285 10.03 -2.83 -6.64
N MET A 286 9.81 -3.51 -5.51
CA MET A 286 10.63 -4.67 -5.11
C MET A 286 10.35 -5.94 -5.93
N TYR A 287 9.26 -5.97 -6.66
CA TYR A 287 8.81 -7.11 -7.46
C TYR A 287 8.83 -6.80 -8.96
N PHE A 288 9.25 -5.59 -9.35
CA PHE A 288 9.46 -5.28 -10.75
C PHE A 288 10.60 -6.17 -11.28
N PRO A 289 10.40 -6.91 -12.37
CA PRO A 289 11.39 -7.87 -12.83
C PRO A 289 12.61 -7.20 -13.46
N ASP A 290 13.78 -7.80 -13.28
CA ASP A 290 14.99 -7.42 -14.01
C ASP A 290 15.04 -8.02 -15.42
N GLN A 291 14.13 -8.94 -15.72
CA GLN A 291 14.10 -9.70 -16.96
C GLN A 291 12.68 -9.95 -17.45
N VAL A 292 12.51 -9.94 -18.75
CA VAL A 292 11.31 -10.49 -19.43
C VAL A 292 11.63 -11.90 -19.90
N ILE A 293 10.73 -12.83 -19.60
CA ILE A 293 10.83 -14.25 -19.91
C ILE A 293 9.67 -14.62 -20.83
N THR A 294 9.96 -14.97 -22.07
CA THR A 294 8.99 -15.42 -23.08
C THR A 294 9.41 -16.77 -23.65
N ASP A 295 8.58 -17.36 -24.49
CA ASP A 295 8.90 -18.61 -25.20
C ASP A 295 10.13 -18.44 -26.10
N ASP A 296 10.41 -17.22 -26.58
CA ASP A 296 11.56 -16.89 -27.43
C ASP A 296 12.87 -16.73 -26.64
N GLY A 297 12.81 -16.68 -25.32
CA GLY A 297 13.96 -16.57 -24.43
C GLY A 297 13.80 -15.54 -23.32
N THR A 298 14.93 -15.27 -22.66
CA THR A 298 15.02 -14.31 -21.55
C THR A 298 15.87 -13.11 -21.98
N ARG A 299 15.43 -11.90 -21.63
CA ARG A 299 16.18 -10.66 -21.87
C ARG A 299 16.14 -9.76 -20.65
N ASP A 300 17.26 -9.10 -20.36
CA ASP A 300 17.35 -8.12 -19.28
C ASP A 300 16.57 -6.85 -19.66
N ILE A 301 15.95 -6.23 -18.67
CA ILE A 301 15.24 -4.97 -18.82
C ILE A 301 15.64 -3.97 -17.73
N ASP A 302 15.60 -2.69 -18.09
CA ASP A 302 15.64 -1.57 -17.18
C ASP A 302 14.22 -1.06 -16.92
N TYR A 303 14.05 -0.18 -15.93
CA TYR A 303 12.74 0.40 -15.60
C TYR A 303 12.78 1.91 -15.43
N ILE A 304 11.64 2.54 -15.70
CA ILE A 304 11.34 3.93 -15.38
C ILE A 304 10.24 3.97 -14.34
N VAL A 305 10.36 4.87 -13.36
CA VAL A 305 9.30 5.17 -12.39
C VAL A 305 8.78 6.57 -12.63
N MET A 306 7.47 6.70 -12.71
CA MET A 306 6.76 7.96 -12.90
C MET A 306 5.64 8.13 -11.87
N GLN A 307 5.13 9.35 -11.74
CA GLN A 307 3.85 9.57 -11.05
C GLN A 307 2.73 8.84 -11.81
N PRO A 308 1.70 8.33 -11.11
CA PRO A 308 0.54 7.76 -11.78
C PRO A 308 -0.13 8.79 -12.69
N PRO A 309 -0.69 8.36 -13.83
CA PRO A 309 -1.41 9.28 -14.71
C PRO A 309 -2.65 9.85 -14.01
N VAL A 310 -2.96 11.11 -14.26
CA VAL A 310 -4.19 11.76 -13.79
C VAL A 310 -5.20 11.87 -14.94
N LEU A 311 -6.48 12.02 -14.63
CA LEU A 311 -7.47 12.37 -15.65
C LEU A 311 -7.15 13.75 -16.22
N GLU A 312 -7.29 13.95 -17.52
CA GLU A 312 -7.08 15.26 -18.16
C GLU A 312 -7.96 16.33 -17.50
N GLY A 313 -7.31 17.41 -17.02
CA GLY A 313 -7.99 18.46 -16.26
C GLY A 313 -8.41 18.09 -14.85
N GLY A 314 -8.02 16.93 -14.36
CA GLY A 314 -8.24 16.48 -12.98
C GLY A 314 -7.23 17.06 -11.99
N GLU A 315 -7.56 17.00 -10.72
CA GLU A 315 -6.63 17.39 -9.64
C GLU A 315 -5.54 16.33 -9.46
N HIS A 316 -4.30 16.76 -9.14
CA HIS A 316 -3.20 15.86 -8.82
C HIS A 316 -3.38 15.28 -7.41
N ILE A 317 -4.07 14.15 -7.34
CA ILE A 317 -4.38 13.43 -6.11
C ILE A 317 -3.89 12.00 -6.26
N CYS A 318 -3.26 11.48 -5.22
CA CYS A 318 -2.87 10.09 -5.10
C CYS A 318 -3.43 9.47 -3.80
N VAL A 319 -3.46 8.15 -3.74
CA VAL A 319 -3.89 7.43 -2.55
C VAL A 319 -2.78 7.40 -1.50
N GLN A 320 -3.15 7.56 -0.24
CA GLN A 320 -2.30 7.20 0.90
C GLN A 320 -2.59 5.74 1.26
N GLN A 321 -1.56 4.92 1.23
CA GLN A 321 -1.61 3.49 1.54
C GLN A 321 -0.63 3.15 2.67
N GLY A 322 -0.61 1.86 3.03
CA GLY A 322 0.26 1.33 4.08
C GLY A 322 -0.47 1.23 5.42
N ALA A 323 -0.41 0.05 5.99
CA ALA A 323 -0.96 -0.23 7.30
C ALA A 323 -0.21 0.57 8.38
N GLY A 324 -0.89 0.80 9.48
CA GLY A 324 -0.29 1.19 10.75
C GLY A 324 -0.25 0.02 11.71
N MET A 325 0.09 0.29 12.96
CA MET A 325 0.04 -0.65 14.08
C MET A 325 -1.04 -0.21 15.06
N ALA A 326 -1.89 -1.14 15.46
CA ALA A 326 -2.85 -0.97 16.52
C ALA A 326 -2.44 -1.80 17.74
N VAL A 327 -2.78 -1.31 18.94
CA VAL A 327 -2.49 -1.98 20.21
C VAL A 327 -3.80 -2.48 20.80
N THR A 328 -3.82 -3.75 21.17
CA THR A 328 -4.97 -4.37 21.84
C THR A 328 -5.06 -3.89 23.28
N LYS A 329 -6.27 -3.53 23.70
CA LYS A 329 -6.53 -3.16 25.09
C LYS A 329 -6.30 -4.35 26.02
N SER A 330 -5.46 -4.16 27.02
CA SER A 330 -5.09 -5.19 27.98
C SER A 330 -4.89 -4.61 29.39
N ASP A 331 -4.00 -5.18 30.18
CA ASP A 331 -3.63 -4.58 31.44
C ASP A 331 -2.61 -3.43 31.24
N GLU A 332 -2.54 -2.52 32.21
CA GLU A 332 -1.72 -1.30 32.18
C GLU A 332 -0.24 -1.60 31.85
N ARG A 333 0.27 -2.78 32.20
CA ARG A 333 1.67 -3.17 31.97
C ARG A 333 1.94 -3.54 30.51
N HIS A 334 0.98 -4.16 29.85
CA HIS A 334 1.09 -4.51 28.42
C HIS A 334 0.83 -3.32 27.51
N GLU A 335 -0.08 -2.43 27.91
CA GLU A 335 -0.36 -1.22 27.14
C GLU A 335 0.80 -0.20 27.21
N TYR A 336 1.49 -0.08 28.34
CA TYR A 336 2.65 0.81 28.55
C TYR A 336 3.88 0.34 27.80
#